data_6c98a4b666d54483d9b5bcc8d8a4e035
#
_entry.id   6c98a4b666d54483d9b5bcc8d8a4e035
#
_cell.length_a   1.000
_cell.length_b   1.000
_cell.length_c   1.000
_cell.angle_alpha   90.00
_cell.angle_beta   90.00
_cell.angle_gamma   90.00
#
_symmetry.space_group_name_H-M   'P 1'
#
loop_
_entity.id
_entity.type
_entity.pdbx_description
1 polymer ?
#
loop_
_entity_poly.entity_id
_entity_poly.type
_entity_poly.pdbx_seq_one_letter_code
_entity_poly.pdbx_strand_id
1 'polypeptide(L)'
;MGDQQKSSTTKPRVLRALGIKDMSAKSISPVGWYVGSYLLRFIELEEDGNFDDENRFLSWEKTILVKASDLDDAYDKIELEAKEHTEPYKGGSKGIHVQWVFEGVTEITPIYDELEHGTEIMYSESTRKLKNLKKSVRKKGQFHQ
;
A
#
# COMPACT_ATOMS: atom_id res chain seq x y z
N MET A 1 -14.59 -22.50 12.80
CA MET A 1 -14.48 -22.25 12.41
C MET A 1 -14.70 -21.72 12.42
N GLY A 2 -14.31 -21.31 12.23
CA GLY A 2 -14.41 -20.87 11.88
C GLY A 2 -14.03 -20.50 11.79
N ASP A 3 -13.88 -20.07 11.70
CA ASP A 3 -13.69 -19.80 11.23
C ASP A 3 -13.59 -19.40 11.18
N GLN A 4 -13.58 -18.98 11.09
CA GLN A 4 -13.65 -18.67 10.62
C GLN A 4 -13.60 -18.28 10.38
N GLN A 5 -13.67 -17.96 10.41
CA GLN A 5 -13.75 -17.67 9.87
C GLN A 5 -13.82 -17.30 9.54
N LYS A 6 -14.13 -17.05 9.50
CA LYS A 6 -14.18 -16.76 8.88
C LYS A 6 -13.83 -16.58 8.37
N SER A 7 -13.76 -16.25 8.32
CA SER A 7 -13.32 -16.15 7.56
C SER A 7 -12.81 -15.94 7.24
N SER A 8 -12.68 -15.65 7.07
CA SER A 8 -12.09 -15.67 6.48
C SER A 8 -11.64 -15.81 6.06
N THR A 9 -11.71 -15.48 5.77
CA THR A 9 -11.04 -15.85 5.14
C THR A 9 -10.72 -16.54 4.82
N THR A 10 -11.05 -15.87 4.83
CA THR A 10 -10.21 -17.02 4.61
C THR A 10 -9.74 -17.23 3.20
N LYS A 11 -10.16 -16.48 2.23
CA LYS A 11 -9.86 -16.79 0.84
C LYS A 11 -8.36 -16.89 0.57
N PRO A 12 -7.52 -15.93 0.91
CA PRO A 12 -6.08 -16.09 0.65
C PRO A 12 -5.51 -17.25 1.44
N ARG A 13 -6.00 -17.45 2.64
CA ARG A 13 -5.53 -18.56 3.46
C ARG A 13 -5.92 -19.90 2.86
N VAL A 14 -7.14 -20.00 2.39
CA VAL A 14 -7.63 -21.22 1.76
C VAL A 14 -6.82 -21.55 0.51
N LEU A 15 -6.61 -20.56 -0.34
CA LEU A 15 -5.84 -20.78 -1.55
C LEU A 15 -4.42 -21.24 -1.24
N ARG A 16 -3.77 -20.65 -0.26
CA ARG A 16 -2.44 -21.06 0.14
C ARG A 16 -2.44 -22.45 0.75
N ALA A 17 -3.41 -22.73 1.61
CA ALA A 17 -3.48 -24.02 2.28
C ALA A 17 -3.72 -25.16 1.30
N LEU A 18 -4.44 -24.92 0.23
CA LEU A 18 -4.69 -25.92 -0.79
C LEU A 18 -3.56 -26.03 -1.81
N GLY A 19 -2.56 -25.19 -1.70
CA GLY A 19 -1.41 -25.21 -2.61
C GLY A 19 -1.79 -24.85 -4.03
N ILE A 20 -2.71 -23.94 -4.19
CA ILE A 20 -3.17 -23.51 -5.50
C ILE A 20 -2.02 -22.94 -6.32
N LYS A 21 -1.88 -23.44 -7.52
CA LYS A 21 -0.82 -23.02 -8.42
C LYS A 21 -1.26 -21.99 -9.45
N ASP A 22 -2.53 -21.80 -9.62
CA ASP A 22 -3.07 -20.86 -10.59
C ASP A 22 -2.84 -19.42 -10.08
N MET A 23 -1.79 -18.80 -10.58
CA MET A 23 -1.44 -17.43 -10.20
C MET A 23 -2.48 -16.42 -10.63
N SER A 24 -3.19 -16.68 -11.71
CA SER A 24 -4.29 -15.82 -12.17
C SER A 24 -5.38 -15.73 -11.11
N ALA A 25 -5.79 -16.88 -10.55
CA ALA A 25 -6.82 -16.91 -9.52
C ALA A 25 -6.39 -16.17 -8.26
N LYS A 26 -5.10 -16.28 -7.90
CA LYS A 26 -4.56 -15.61 -6.71
C LYS A 26 -4.43 -14.11 -6.90
N SER A 27 -4.28 -13.67 -8.13
CA SER A 27 -4.05 -12.26 -8.42
C SER A 27 -5.31 -11.49 -8.78
N ILE A 28 -6.47 -12.15 -8.78
CA ILE A 28 -7.74 -11.49 -9.07
C ILE A 28 -8.57 -11.44 -7.80
N SER A 29 -9.00 -10.25 -7.43
CA SER A 29 -9.87 -10.09 -6.27
C SER A 29 -11.28 -10.54 -6.61
N PRO A 30 -11.85 -11.51 -5.86
CA PRO A 30 -13.23 -11.94 -6.10
C PRO A 30 -14.25 -10.85 -5.76
N VAL A 31 -13.85 -9.84 -5.02
CA VAL A 31 -14.73 -8.73 -4.63
C VAL A 31 -14.42 -7.44 -5.40
N GLY A 32 -13.42 -7.47 -6.26
CA GLY A 32 -13.10 -6.35 -7.13
C GLY A 32 -12.32 -5.22 -6.48
N TRP A 33 -11.77 -5.44 -5.29
CA TRP A 33 -11.00 -4.42 -4.58
C TRP A 33 -9.53 -4.81 -4.46
N TYR A 34 -8.67 -3.81 -4.57
CA TYR A 34 -7.22 -3.99 -4.46
C TYR A 34 -6.64 -2.90 -3.56
N VAL A 35 -5.63 -3.28 -2.78
CA VAL A 35 -4.82 -2.33 -2.01
C VAL A 35 -3.58 -2.05 -2.83
N GLY A 36 -3.29 -0.79 -3.07
CA GLY A 36 -2.11 -0.40 -3.82
C GLY A 36 -1.29 0.64 -3.09
N SER A 37 0.01 0.49 -3.15
CA SER A 37 0.94 1.44 -2.55
C SER A 37 1.78 2.09 -3.63
N TYR A 38 2.10 3.35 -3.45
CA TYR A 38 2.93 4.09 -4.40
C TYR A 38 3.82 5.07 -3.66
N LEU A 39 4.92 5.41 -4.30
CA LEU A 39 5.97 6.23 -3.72
C LEU A 39 5.99 7.61 -4.37
N LEU A 40 6.02 8.63 -3.52
CA LEU A 40 6.18 10.01 -3.94
C LEU A 40 7.46 10.57 -3.34
N ARG A 41 8.12 11.42 -4.08
CA ARG A 41 9.36 12.08 -3.65
C ARG A 41 9.15 13.59 -3.69
N PHE A 42 9.53 14.27 -2.62
CA PHE A 42 9.36 15.72 -2.48
C PHE A 42 10.58 16.44 -3.02
N ILE A 43 10.36 17.41 -3.89
CA ILE A 43 11.46 18.26 -4.39
C ILE A 43 11.09 19.74 -4.30
N GLU A 44 12.12 20.58 -4.16
CA GLU A 44 12.02 22.02 -4.36
C GLU A 44 12.50 22.26 -5.78
N LEU A 45 11.64 22.78 -6.64
CA LEU A 45 11.89 22.81 -8.07
C LEU A 45 13.15 23.55 -8.49
N GLU A 46 13.52 24.56 -7.72
CA GLU A 46 14.69 25.38 -8.05
C GLU A 46 16.00 24.87 -7.49
N GLU A 47 15.97 23.79 -6.72
CA GLU A 47 17.18 23.21 -6.17
C GLU A 47 17.90 22.33 -7.17
N ASP A 48 19.22 22.35 -7.12
CA ASP A 48 20.04 21.45 -7.94
C ASP A 48 20.04 20.05 -7.33
N GLY A 49 20.28 19.05 -8.15
CA GLY A 49 20.42 17.69 -7.66
C GLY A 49 19.13 16.95 -7.43
N ASN A 50 18.01 17.46 -7.92
CA ASN A 50 16.70 16.81 -7.73
C ASN A 50 16.61 15.42 -8.39
N PHE A 51 17.51 15.12 -9.30
CA PHE A 51 17.54 13.83 -9.98
C PHE A 51 18.89 13.13 -9.84
N ASP A 52 19.64 13.50 -8.81
CA ASP A 52 20.90 12.87 -8.47
C ASP A 52 20.61 11.67 -7.58
N ASP A 53 20.94 10.46 -8.06
CA ASP A 53 20.65 9.20 -7.35
C ASP A 53 21.29 9.15 -5.95
N GLU A 54 22.34 9.92 -5.71
CA GLU A 54 23.04 9.91 -4.43
C GLU A 54 22.42 10.84 -3.40
N ASN A 55 21.54 11.72 -3.82
CA ASN A 55 20.92 12.67 -2.90
C ASN A 55 19.76 12.00 -2.12
N ARG A 56 19.47 12.58 -0.98
CA ARG A 56 18.41 12.08 -0.08
C ARG A 56 17.21 12.99 -0.19
N PHE A 57 16.03 12.39 -0.18
CA PHE A 57 14.78 13.14 -0.33
C PHE A 57 13.75 12.69 0.69
N LEU A 58 12.90 13.61 1.09
CA LEU A 58 11.69 13.26 1.80
C LEU A 58 10.81 12.46 0.86
N SER A 59 10.31 11.32 1.31
CA SER A 59 9.43 10.51 0.49
C SER A 59 8.24 10.04 1.32
N TRP A 60 7.14 9.82 0.64
CA TRP A 60 5.93 9.26 1.24
C TRP A 60 5.53 8.05 0.44
N GLU A 61 5.25 6.96 1.14
CA GLU A 61 4.62 5.81 0.53
C GLU A 61 3.17 5.81 0.97
N LYS A 62 2.25 5.98 0.05
CA LYS A 62 0.83 6.03 0.34
C LYS A 62 0.17 4.74 -0.10
N THR A 63 -0.86 4.34 0.64
CA THR A 63 -1.60 3.12 0.35
C THR A 63 -3.06 3.48 0.16
N ILE A 64 -3.65 3.04 -0.94
CA ILE A 64 -5.02 3.36 -1.30
C ILE A 64 -5.79 2.10 -1.71
N LEU A 65 -7.10 2.24 -1.75
CA LEU A 65 -7.99 1.20 -2.28
C LEU A 65 -8.43 1.60 -3.68
N VAL A 66 -8.41 0.64 -4.61
CA VAL A 66 -8.97 0.87 -5.94
C VAL A 66 -9.89 -0.29 -6.29
N LYS A 67 -10.92 0.00 -7.08
CA LYS A 67 -11.80 -1.02 -7.61
C LYS A 67 -11.36 -1.34 -9.02
N ALA A 68 -11.11 -2.61 -9.30
CA ALA A 68 -10.52 -3.00 -10.58
C ALA A 68 -10.87 -4.43 -10.93
N SER A 69 -10.69 -4.78 -12.20
CA SER A 69 -11.03 -6.11 -12.70
C SER A 69 -9.89 -7.12 -12.53
N ASP A 70 -8.66 -6.65 -12.50
CA ASP A 70 -7.48 -7.50 -12.34
C ASP A 70 -6.30 -6.64 -11.90
N LEU A 71 -5.12 -7.24 -11.79
CA LEU A 71 -3.92 -6.53 -11.35
C LEU A 71 -3.50 -5.43 -12.30
N ASP A 72 -3.59 -5.67 -13.60
CA ASP A 72 -3.20 -4.65 -14.59
C ASP A 72 -4.11 -3.44 -14.50
N ASP A 73 -5.42 -3.67 -14.38
CA ASP A 73 -6.39 -2.60 -14.22
C ASP A 73 -6.16 -1.86 -12.91
N ALA A 74 -5.85 -2.60 -11.84
CA ALA A 74 -5.54 -2.00 -10.54
C ALA A 74 -4.29 -1.12 -10.63
N TYR A 75 -3.25 -1.61 -11.29
CA TYR A 75 -2.03 -0.83 -11.48
C TYR A 75 -2.33 0.51 -12.17
N ASP A 76 -3.06 0.45 -13.27
CA ASP A 76 -3.40 1.66 -14.03
C ASP A 76 -4.18 2.66 -13.17
N LYS A 77 -5.11 2.16 -12.36
CA LYS A 77 -5.93 3.01 -11.50
C LYS A 77 -5.13 3.61 -10.34
N ILE A 78 -4.22 2.82 -9.76
CA ILE A 78 -3.34 3.33 -8.71
C ILE A 78 -2.45 4.44 -9.26
N GLU A 79 -1.88 4.22 -10.44
CA GLU A 79 -1.02 5.20 -11.08
C GLU A 79 -1.79 6.48 -11.38
N LEU A 80 -3.01 6.36 -11.87
CA LEU A 80 -3.85 7.52 -12.15
C LEU A 80 -4.13 8.32 -10.86
N GLU A 81 -4.50 7.64 -9.78
CA GLU A 81 -4.76 8.29 -8.50
C GLU A 81 -3.50 8.93 -7.95
N ALA A 82 -2.36 8.25 -8.08
CA ALA A 82 -1.09 8.76 -7.57
C ALA A 82 -0.69 10.06 -8.25
N LYS A 83 -1.01 10.19 -9.53
CA LYS A 83 -0.62 11.37 -10.31
C LYS A 83 -1.56 12.55 -10.15
N GLU A 84 -2.67 12.36 -9.45
CA GLU A 84 -3.70 13.40 -9.26
C GLU A 84 -3.13 14.66 -8.61
N HIS A 85 -2.19 14.53 -7.70
CA HIS A 85 -1.68 15.65 -6.92
C HIS A 85 -0.17 15.84 -7.08
N THR A 86 0.32 15.61 -8.29
CA THR A 86 1.75 15.76 -8.57
C THR A 86 2.10 17.03 -9.33
N GLU A 87 1.15 17.97 -9.39
CA GLU A 87 1.42 19.27 -10.01
C GLU A 87 2.26 20.15 -9.07
N PRO A 88 3.16 20.97 -9.62
CA PRO A 88 3.91 21.90 -8.80
C PRO A 88 2.98 22.90 -8.09
N TYR A 89 3.37 23.28 -6.89
CA TYR A 89 2.61 24.27 -6.12
C TYR A 89 3.58 25.10 -5.27
N LYS A 90 3.08 26.18 -4.69
CA LYS A 90 3.86 26.99 -3.78
C LYS A 90 3.62 26.50 -2.36
N GLY A 91 4.70 26.04 -1.70
CA GLY A 91 4.58 25.43 -0.37
C GLY A 91 5.21 26.27 0.70
N GLY A 92 4.68 26.11 1.92
CA GLY A 92 5.21 26.74 3.10
C GLY A 92 4.93 28.23 3.15
N SER A 93 5.43 28.87 4.20
CA SER A 93 5.22 30.29 4.46
C SER A 93 5.96 31.19 3.45
N LYS A 94 7.00 30.67 2.83
CA LYS A 94 7.81 31.45 1.88
C LYS A 94 7.35 31.31 0.43
N GLY A 95 6.35 30.46 0.17
CA GLY A 95 5.83 30.27 -1.17
C GLY A 95 6.84 29.68 -2.16
N ILE A 96 7.69 28.79 -1.69
CA ILE A 96 8.69 28.13 -2.54
C ILE A 96 7.97 27.15 -3.47
N HIS A 97 8.37 27.09 -4.73
CA HIS A 97 7.82 26.13 -5.68
C HIS A 97 8.31 24.72 -5.36
N VAL A 98 7.39 23.84 -5.08
CA VAL A 98 7.67 22.46 -4.69
C VAL A 98 6.80 21.50 -5.50
N GLN A 99 7.15 20.24 -5.46
CA GLN A 99 6.41 19.21 -6.19
C GLN A 99 6.61 17.86 -5.54
N TRP A 100 5.54 17.06 -5.54
CA TRP A 100 5.62 15.64 -5.26
C TRP A 100 5.79 14.92 -6.58
N VAL A 101 6.90 14.22 -6.74
CA VAL A 101 7.21 13.48 -7.95
C VAL A 101 6.76 12.03 -7.76
N PHE A 102 6.00 11.51 -8.70
CA PHE A 102 5.58 10.11 -8.66
C PHE A 102 6.76 9.23 -9.07
N GLU A 103 7.20 8.34 -8.16
CA GLU A 103 8.30 7.42 -8.45
C GLU A 103 7.82 6.10 -9.01
N GLY A 104 6.69 5.62 -8.54
CA GLY A 104 6.14 4.37 -9.04
C GLY A 104 5.26 3.67 -8.03
N VAL A 105 4.64 2.60 -8.50
CA VAL A 105 3.82 1.72 -7.67
C VAL A 105 4.76 0.72 -6.99
N THR A 106 4.60 0.56 -5.69
CA THR A 106 5.48 -0.32 -4.91
C THR A 106 4.84 -1.66 -4.56
N GLU A 107 3.51 -1.72 -4.51
CA GLU A 107 2.84 -2.96 -4.13
C GLU A 107 1.39 -2.94 -4.57
N ILE A 108 0.86 -4.10 -4.96
CA ILE A 108 -0.57 -4.28 -5.22
C ILE A 108 -0.98 -5.62 -4.64
N THR A 109 -2.03 -5.62 -3.84
CA THR A 109 -2.54 -6.84 -3.22
C THR A 109 -4.05 -6.93 -3.42
N PRO A 110 -4.56 -8.04 -3.96
CA PRO A 110 -6.02 -8.22 -4.06
C PRO A 110 -6.64 -8.36 -2.67
N ILE A 111 -7.83 -7.82 -2.51
CA ILE A 111 -8.64 -8.06 -1.31
C ILE A 111 -9.58 -9.21 -1.63
N TYR A 112 -9.65 -10.20 -0.74
CA TYR A 112 -10.38 -11.43 -1.00
C TYR A 112 -11.74 -11.51 -0.30
N ASP A 113 -11.95 -10.67 0.71
CA ASP A 113 -13.21 -10.66 1.46
C ASP A 113 -13.95 -9.33 1.23
N GLU A 114 -15.24 -9.35 1.42
CA GLU A 114 -16.04 -8.13 1.31
C GLU A 114 -15.54 -7.08 2.31
N LEU A 115 -15.58 -5.82 1.90
CA LEU A 115 -15.13 -4.73 2.76
C LEU A 115 -16.19 -4.44 3.81
N GLU A 116 -15.85 -4.66 5.06
CA GLU A 116 -16.72 -4.38 6.19
C GLU A 116 -15.85 -4.23 7.44
N HIS A 117 -16.49 -3.98 8.55
CA HIS A 117 -15.76 -3.82 9.81
C HIS A 117 -14.94 -5.09 10.09
N GLY A 118 -13.64 -4.92 10.27
CA GLY A 118 -12.75 -6.03 10.59
C GLY A 118 -12.18 -6.76 9.38
N THR A 119 -12.50 -6.36 8.16
CA THR A 119 -11.93 -6.99 6.96
C THR A 119 -10.42 -6.85 6.95
N GLU A 120 -9.73 -7.96 6.75
CA GLU A 120 -8.28 -7.94 6.55
C GLU A 120 -7.97 -7.38 5.16
N ILE A 121 -7.19 -6.30 5.09
CA ILE A 121 -6.87 -5.68 3.81
C ILE A 121 -5.44 -5.96 3.36
N MET A 122 -4.58 -6.33 4.28
CA MET A 122 -3.24 -6.79 3.94
C MET A 122 -2.61 -7.44 5.17
N TYR A 123 -1.54 -8.19 4.94
CA TYR A 123 -0.81 -8.79 6.04
C TYR A 123 0.68 -8.82 5.67
N SER A 124 1.51 -8.94 6.69
CA SER A 124 2.93 -9.18 6.47
C SER A 124 3.33 -10.43 7.24
N GLU A 125 4.28 -11.15 6.67
CA GLU A 125 4.74 -12.40 7.26
C GLU A 125 6.21 -12.26 7.62
N SER A 126 6.58 -12.72 8.80
CA SER A 126 7.98 -12.69 9.23
C SER A 126 8.23 -13.77 10.26
N THR A 127 9.48 -14.17 10.36
CA THR A 127 9.92 -15.11 11.40
C THR A 127 11.00 -14.41 12.20
N ARG A 128 10.71 -14.13 13.47
CA ARG A 128 11.60 -13.33 14.31
C ARG A 128 11.62 -13.91 15.72
N LYS A 129 12.65 -13.55 16.48
CA LYS A 129 12.72 -13.94 17.89
C LYS A 129 11.55 -13.33 18.66
N LEU A 130 11.05 -14.07 19.65
CA LEU A 130 9.92 -13.63 20.44
C LEU A 130 10.14 -12.25 21.07
N LYS A 131 11.34 -11.99 21.56
CA LYS A 131 11.64 -10.70 22.18
C LYS A 131 11.45 -9.54 21.20
N ASN A 132 11.75 -9.77 19.92
CA ASN A 132 11.59 -8.74 18.90
C ASN A 132 10.13 -8.59 18.48
N LEU A 133 9.39 -9.69 18.44
CA LEU A 133 7.95 -9.64 18.21
C LEU A 133 7.25 -8.81 19.29
N LYS A 134 7.63 -9.04 20.56
CA LYS A 134 7.06 -8.30 21.68
C LYS A 134 7.33 -6.80 21.59
N LYS A 135 8.47 -6.43 21.04
CA LYS A 135 8.84 -5.01 20.89
C LYS A 135 8.01 -4.28 19.85
N SER A 136 7.40 -5.01 18.92
CA SER A 136 6.56 -4.39 17.88
C SER A 136 5.16 -4.04 18.39
N VAL A 137 4.77 -4.59 19.54
CA VAL A 137 3.43 -4.41 20.08
C VAL A 137 3.40 -3.18 20.97
N ARG A 138 2.32 -2.42 20.89
CA ARG A 138 2.15 -1.21 21.70
C ARG A 138 0.88 -1.32 22.53
N LYS A 139 0.92 -0.73 23.70
CA LYS A 139 -0.25 -0.68 24.58
C LYS A 139 -1.22 0.38 24.07
N LYS A 140 -2.48 0.24 24.45
CA LYS A 140 -3.53 1.12 24.00
C LYS A 140 -3.19 2.62 24.12
N GLY A 141 -2.62 3.01 25.27
CA GLY A 141 -2.28 4.41 25.52
C GLY A 141 -1.14 4.96 24.66
N GLN A 142 -0.43 4.09 23.95
CA GLN A 142 0.67 4.52 23.09
C GLN A 142 0.22 4.89 21.68
N PHE A 143 -1.08 4.79 21.38
CA PHE A 143 -1.64 5.11 20.07
C PHE A 143 -2.31 6.49 20.00
N HIS A 144 -2.04 7.36 20.92
CA HIS A 144 -2.61 8.70 20.87
C HIS A 144 -1.67 9.66 20.17
N GLN A 145 -2.20 10.72 19.65
CA GLN A 145 -1.46 11.75 18.92
C GLN A 145 -0.97 12.83 19.85
#